data_75c0022924028d38ac5b65bb2f1d4bce
#
_entry.id   75c0022924028d38ac5b65bb2f1d4bce
#
_cell.length_a   1.000
_cell.length_b   1.000
_cell.length_c   1.000
_cell.angle_alpha   90.00
_cell.angle_beta   90.00
_cell.angle_gamma   90.00
#
_symmetry.space_group_name_H-M   'P 1'
#
loop_
_entity.id
_entity.type
_entity.pdbx_description
1 polymer ?
#
loop_
_entity_poly.entity_id
_entity_poly.type
_entity_poly.pdbx_seq_one_letter_code
_entity_poly.pdbx_strand_id
1 'polypeptide(L)'
;MFDKLKSVEKRYNDLNQLLSDPKIISQQSEFQKYAREQSELAPIVNRFQNLQKINRQLEESKSILNEEKDAELIEMAQEDMADLEIKKQETVEALKLLLLPKDPRDERNVIVEIRAGTGGEEAALFSNDLFRMYSRYAEEKNWNVEVLSSSLTGKGGFKEVIFNISGKGAYSKLKYEGGTHRVQRVPDTESQGRIHTSAVTVAVLPEVEEVDIKINPADVKLDVYRSSGPGGQSVNTTDSAVRLTYIPTGIVVTCQDEKSQHKNREKAMKVLRARLYDEEQRKHQEAMASERKQQVGTGDRSGRIRTYNYPQERITDHRIGLTLHKLSFVMEGDLDEIIDALTLYFQTQALKGE
;
A
#
# COMPACT_ATOMS: atom_id res chain seq x y z
N MET A 1 -17.51 17.81 -6.89
CA MET A 1 -16.81 16.92 -7.84
C MET A 1 -16.35 17.69 -9.09
N PHE A 2 -17.23 18.31 -9.85
CA PHE A 2 -16.88 18.98 -11.11
C PHE A 2 -15.82 20.09 -10.98
N ASP A 3 -15.85 20.89 -9.91
CA ASP A 3 -14.84 21.93 -9.68
C ASP A 3 -13.45 21.35 -9.45
N LYS A 4 -13.36 20.21 -8.74
CA LYS A 4 -12.10 19.46 -8.58
C LYS A 4 -11.60 18.93 -9.94
N LEU A 5 -12.49 18.39 -10.78
CA LEU A 5 -12.10 17.89 -12.11
C LEU A 5 -11.58 19.00 -13.02
N LYS A 6 -12.20 20.19 -13.00
CA LYS A 6 -11.70 21.35 -13.73
C LYS A 6 -10.32 21.83 -13.24
N SER A 7 -10.09 21.78 -11.93
CA SER A 7 -8.77 22.13 -11.38
C SER A 7 -7.69 21.12 -11.77
N VAL A 8 -8.04 19.83 -11.82
CA VAL A 8 -7.16 18.74 -12.28
C VAL A 8 -6.83 18.90 -13.78
N GLU A 9 -7.83 19.19 -14.61
CA GLU A 9 -7.63 19.45 -16.05
C GLU A 9 -6.72 20.65 -16.28
N LYS A 10 -6.94 21.74 -15.55
CA LYS A 10 -6.06 22.91 -15.61
C LYS A 10 -4.62 22.54 -15.23
N ARG A 11 -4.42 21.83 -14.11
CA ARG A 11 -3.10 21.40 -13.67
C ARG A 11 -2.41 20.49 -14.68
N TYR A 12 -3.15 19.57 -15.30
CA TYR A 12 -2.64 18.73 -16.38
C TYR A 12 -2.15 19.54 -17.59
N ASN A 13 -2.90 20.56 -18.00
CA ASN A 13 -2.52 21.43 -19.10
C ASN A 13 -1.28 22.27 -18.73
N ASP A 14 -1.21 22.79 -17.50
CA ASP A 14 -0.03 23.50 -17.00
C ASP A 14 1.21 22.61 -17.03
N LEU A 15 1.07 21.32 -16.62
CA LEU A 15 2.16 20.34 -16.66
C LEU A 15 2.62 20.04 -18.10
N ASN A 16 1.69 19.93 -19.05
CA ASN A 16 2.04 19.77 -20.47
C ASN A 16 2.86 20.95 -21.00
N GLN A 17 2.54 22.18 -20.59
CA GLN A 17 3.32 23.36 -20.94
C GLN A 17 4.71 23.34 -20.30
N LEU A 18 4.78 23.00 -18.99
CA LEU A 18 6.05 22.90 -18.26
C LEU A 18 6.98 21.82 -18.85
N LEU A 19 6.44 20.67 -19.23
CA LEU A 19 7.20 19.59 -19.86
C LEU A 19 7.72 19.93 -21.26
N SER A 20 7.12 20.95 -21.90
CA SER A 20 7.57 21.46 -23.19
C SER A 20 8.61 22.60 -23.06
N ASP A 21 8.90 23.09 -21.83
CA ASP A 21 9.88 24.16 -21.61
C ASP A 21 11.32 23.59 -21.65
N PRO A 22 12.20 24.11 -22.55
CA PRO A 22 13.59 23.67 -22.62
C PRO A 22 14.39 23.79 -21.31
N LYS A 23 14.01 24.74 -20.44
CA LYS A 23 14.66 24.91 -19.12
C LYS A 23 14.38 23.73 -18.20
N ILE A 24 13.17 23.19 -18.21
CA ILE A 24 12.76 22.06 -17.40
C ILE A 24 13.30 20.75 -17.98
N ILE A 25 13.35 20.61 -19.30
CA ILE A 25 13.95 19.45 -19.98
C ILE A 25 15.42 19.29 -19.59
N SER A 26 16.15 20.40 -19.37
CA SER A 26 17.55 20.36 -18.93
C SER A 26 17.72 19.94 -17.45
N GLN A 27 16.67 19.98 -16.64
CA GLN A 27 16.68 19.61 -15.21
C GLN A 27 16.02 18.27 -15.00
N GLN A 28 16.79 17.19 -15.12
CA GLN A 28 16.28 15.81 -15.11
C GLN A 28 15.40 15.46 -13.91
N SER A 29 15.71 15.96 -12.71
CA SER A 29 14.92 15.70 -11.49
C SER A 29 13.55 16.36 -11.52
N GLU A 30 13.45 17.60 -11.99
CA GLU A 30 12.17 18.32 -12.12
C GLU A 30 11.34 17.77 -13.27
N PHE A 31 11.97 17.45 -14.39
CA PHE A 31 11.31 16.81 -15.52
C PHE A 31 10.66 15.48 -15.13
N GLN A 32 11.39 14.61 -14.43
CA GLN A 32 10.85 13.32 -13.94
C GLN A 32 9.68 13.52 -12.97
N LYS A 33 9.76 14.50 -12.08
CA LYS A 33 8.68 14.83 -11.14
C LYS A 33 7.41 15.26 -11.88
N TYR A 34 7.53 16.19 -12.84
CA TYR A 34 6.38 16.67 -13.59
C TYR A 34 5.81 15.63 -14.56
N ALA A 35 6.66 14.83 -15.20
CA ALA A 35 6.23 13.75 -16.06
C ALA A 35 5.46 12.65 -15.27
N ARG A 36 5.88 12.36 -14.05
CA ARG A 36 5.16 11.44 -13.17
C ARG A 36 3.80 12.00 -12.77
N GLU A 37 3.74 13.26 -12.31
CA GLU A 37 2.49 13.93 -11.96
C GLU A 37 1.53 13.99 -13.17
N GLN A 38 2.02 14.31 -14.36
CA GLN A 38 1.24 14.33 -15.59
C GLN A 38 0.68 12.93 -15.94
N SER A 39 1.50 11.90 -15.84
CA SER A 39 1.09 10.50 -16.07
C SER A 39 0.00 10.03 -15.08
N GLU A 40 0.04 10.51 -13.84
CA GLU A 40 -0.97 10.21 -12.81
C GLU A 40 -2.30 10.90 -13.09
N LEU A 41 -2.28 12.13 -13.61
CA LEU A 41 -3.48 12.90 -13.92
C LEU A 41 -4.12 12.52 -15.26
N ALA A 42 -3.35 12.00 -16.22
CA ALA A 42 -3.81 11.67 -17.57
C ALA A 42 -5.07 10.77 -17.60
N PRO A 43 -5.20 9.68 -16.81
CA PRO A 43 -6.41 8.86 -16.83
C PRO A 43 -7.65 9.61 -16.36
N ILE A 44 -7.51 10.50 -15.38
CA ILE A 44 -8.60 11.32 -14.83
C ILE A 44 -9.08 12.30 -15.90
N VAL A 45 -8.14 13.00 -16.53
CA VAL A 45 -8.46 14.01 -17.56
C VAL A 45 -9.10 13.37 -18.79
N ASN A 46 -8.56 12.24 -19.26
CA ASN A 46 -9.14 11.51 -20.40
C ASN A 46 -10.59 11.07 -20.14
N ARG A 47 -10.87 10.55 -18.93
CA ARG A 47 -12.23 10.17 -18.52
C ARG A 47 -13.14 11.38 -18.38
N PHE A 48 -12.63 12.49 -17.86
CA PHE A 48 -13.40 13.74 -17.74
C PHE A 48 -13.75 14.33 -19.11
N GLN A 49 -12.82 14.34 -20.04
CA GLN A 49 -13.08 14.77 -21.43
C GLN A 49 -14.09 13.87 -22.13
N ASN A 50 -14.04 12.56 -21.87
CA ASN A 50 -15.06 11.63 -22.37
C ASN A 50 -16.45 11.95 -21.78
N LEU A 51 -16.53 12.25 -20.48
CA LEU A 51 -17.79 12.68 -19.83
C LEU A 51 -18.34 13.98 -20.47
N GLN A 52 -17.46 14.92 -20.77
CA GLN A 52 -17.86 16.18 -21.45
C GLN A 52 -18.41 15.90 -22.85
N LYS A 53 -17.80 14.97 -23.61
CA LYS A 53 -18.32 14.55 -24.93
C LYS A 53 -19.68 13.89 -24.82
N ILE A 54 -19.86 12.96 -23.86
CA ILE A 54 -21.15 12.29 -23.63
C ILE A 54 -22.23 13.33 -23.25
N ASN A 55 -21.93 14.28 -22.37
CA ASN A 55 -22.89 15.32 -22.02
C ASN A 55 -23.28 16.19 -23.22
N ARG A 56 -22.33 16.53 -24.10
CA ARG A 56 -22.60 17.28 -25.31
C ARG A 56 -23.51 16.49 -26.28
N GLN A 57 -23.23 15.20 -26.48
CA GLN A 57 -24.06 14.34 -27.30
C GLN A 57 -25.50 14.22 -26.74
N LEU A 58 -25.63 14.12 -25.40
CA LEU A 58 -26.94 14.12 -24.74
C LEU A 58 -27.71 15.41 -24.95
N GLU A 59 -27.04 16.56 -24.95
CA GLU A 59 -27.66 17.87 -25.27
C GLU A 59 -28.08 17.94 -26.74
N GLU A 60 -27.25 17.46 -27.66
CA GLU A 60 -27.55 17.37 -29.10
C GLU A 60 -28.77 16.46 -29.37
N SER A 61 -28.82 15.26 -28.76
CA SER A 61 -29.96 14.34 -28.89
C SER A 61 -31.26 14.95 -28.29
N LYS A 62 -31.15 15.68 -27.16
CA LYS A 62 -32.30 16.41 -26.58
C LYS A 62 -32.83 17.52 -27.47
N SER A 63 -31.96 18.27 -28.17
CA SER A 63 -32.42 19.29 -29.10
C SER A 63 -33.12 18.67 -30.32
N ILE A 64 -32.65 17.54 -30.84
CA ILE A 64 -33.32 16.77 -31.89
C ILE A 64 -34.73 16.37 -31.46
N LEU A 65 -34.90 15.80 -30.26
CA LEU A 65 -36.20 15.42 -29.73
C LEU A 65 -37.20 16.59 -29.60
N ASN A 66 -36.72 17.81 -29.36
CA ASN A 66 -37.57 18.98 -29.18
C ASN A 66 -37.90 19.71 -30.51
N GLU A 67 -37.03 19.63 -31.51
CA GLU A 67 -37.12 20.42 -32.74
C GLU A 67 -37.58 19.58 -33.93
N GLU A 68 -37.32 18.26 -33.92
CA GLU A 68 -37.60 17.37 -35.04
C GLU A 68 -39.04 16.80 -34.98
N LYS A 69 -39.65 16.56 -36.15
CA LYS A 69 -41.01 16.03 -36.31
C LYS A 69 -41.04 14.63 -36.96
N ASP A 70 -39.90 14.18 -37.45
CA ASP A 70 -39.76 12.87 -38.06
C ASP A 70 -39.72 11.78 -36.99
N ALA A 71 -40.67 10.85 -37.09
CA ALA A 71 -40.82 9.79 -36.09
C ALA A 71 -39.61 8.83 -36.01
N GLU A 72 -38.96 8.55 -37.16
CA GLU A 72 -37.77 7.70 -37.19
C GLU A 72 -36.56 8.37 -36.51
N LEU A 73 -36.36 9.67 -36.73
CA LEU A 73 -35.31 10.44 -36.09
C LEU A 73 -35.53 10.59 -34.58
N ILE A 74 -36.79 10.72 -34.15
CA ILE A 74 -37.17 10.79 -32.74
C ILE A 74 -36.85 9.46 -32.05
N GLU A 75 -37.23 8.31 -32.67
CA GLU A 75 -36.97 6.97 -32.11
C GLU A 75 -35.45 6.71 -31.97
N MET A 76 -34.65 7.00 -33.02
CA MET A 76 -33.19 6.90 -32.95
C MET A 76 -32.59 7.79 -31.85
N ALA A 77 -33.07 9.04 -31.72
CA ALA A 77 -32.57 9.92 -30.66
C ALA A 77 -32.92 9.45 -29.25
N GLN A 78 -34.05 8.76 -29.07
CA GLN A 78 -34.44 8.15 -27.80
C GLN A 78 -33.55 6.96 -27.43
N GLU A 79 -33.25 6.08 -28.39
CA GLU A 79 -32.32 4.96 -28.19
C GLU A 79 -30.91 5.45 -27.87
N ASP A 80 -30.39 6.42 -28.63
CA ASP A 80 -29.09 7.03 -28.38
C ASP A 80 -29.02 7.67 -26.99
N MET A 81 -30.08 8.34 -26.56
CA MET A 81 -30.13 8.93 -25.21
C MET A 81 -30.05 7.88 -24.11
N ALA A 82 -30.77 6.76 -24.24
CA ALA A 82 -30.74 5.70 -23.25
C ALA A 82 -29.34 5.12 -23.11
N ASP A 83 -28.68 4.83 -24.23
CA ASP A 83 -27.29 4.34 -24.25
C ASP A 83 -26.27 5.35 -23.69
N LEU A 84 -26.43 6.64 -24.03
CA LEU A 84 -25.55 7.70 -23.53
C LEU A 84 -25.74 7.93 -22.02
N GLU A 85 -26.94 7.79 -21.48
CA GLU A 85 -27.18 7.89 -20.03
C GLU A 85 -26.50 6.76 -19.25
N ILE A 86 -26.54 5.53 -19.76
CA ILE A 86 -25.82 4.39 -19.18
C ILE A 86 -24.31 4.67 -19.20
N LYS A 87 -23.75 5.05 -20.36
CA LYS A 87 -22.32 5.38 -20.51
C LYS A 87 -21.88 6.55 -19.61
N LYS A 88 -22.76 7.53 -19.42
CA LYS A 88 -22.54 8.65 -18.52
C LYS A 88 -22.41 8.17 -17.08
N GLN A 89 -23.33 7.33 -16.64
CA GLN A 89 -23.34 6.80 -15.27
C GLN A 89 -22.07 5.98 -14.99
N GLU A 90 -21.70 5.08 -15.90
CA GLU A 90 -20.46 4.29 -15.82
C GLU A 90 -19.21 5.19 -15.77
N THR A 91 -19.16 6.23 -16.62
CA THR A 91 -18.07 7.17 -16.66
C THR A 91 -17.95 7.99 -15.38
N VAL A 92 -19.08 8.41 -14.80
CA VAL A 92 -19.12 9.14 -13.51
C VAL A 92 -18.66 8.26 -12.36
N GLU A 93 -19.05 7.01 -12.31
CA GLU A 93 -18.61 6.06 -11.28
C GLU A 93 -17.11 5.80 -11.40
N ALA A 94 -16.62 5.57 -12.61
CA ALA A 94 -15.17 5.40 -12.84
C ALA A 94 -14.37 6.66 -12.44
N LEU A 95 -14.90 7.87 -12.71
CA LEU A 95 -14.26 9.12 -12.28
C LEU A 95 -14.23 9.28 -10.76
N LYS A 96 -15.30 8.89 -10.07
CA LYS A 96 -15.32 8.90 -8.59
C LYS A 96 -14.21 8.03 -8.02
N LEU A 97 -14.01 6.83 -8.57
CA LEU A 97 -12.94 5.92 -8.16
C LEU A 97 -11.54 6.49 -8.42
N LEU A 98 -11.33 7.12 -9.58
CA LEU A 98 -10.06 7.75 -9.94
C LEU A 98 -9.72 8.99 -9.10
N LEU A 99 -10.73 9.66 -8.53
CA LEU A 99 -10.55 10.83 -7.67
C LEU A 99 -10.26 10.48 -6.21
N LEU A 100 -10.33 9.19 -5.84
CA LEU A 100 -9.88 8.76 -4.52
C LEU A 100 -8.40 9.07 -4.34
N PRO A 101 -8.00 9.58 -3.17
CA PRO A 101 -6.59 9.77 -2.89
C PRO A 101 -5.87 8.42 -2.97
N LYS A 102 -4.90 8.32 -3.86
CA LYS A 102 -4.03 7.14 -3.93
C LYS A 102 -3.22 7.06 -2.64
N ASP A 103 -3.19 5.91 -2.03
CA ASP A 103 -2.29 5.66 -0.90
C ASP A 103 -0.84 5.72 -1.43
N PRO A 104 0.03 6.59 -0.87
CA PRO A 104 1.44 6.65 -1.29
C PRO A 104 2.16 5.30 -1.18
N ARG A 105 1.62 4.39 -0.35
CA ARG A 105 2.15 3.03 -0.16
C ARG A 105 1.82 2.08 -1.32
N ASP A 106 0.82 2.42 -2.15
CA ASP A 106 0.33 1.55 -3.23
C ASP A 106 1.40 1.22 -4.30
N GLU A 107 2.42 2.08 -4.45
CA GLU A 107 3.52 1.84 -5.39
C GLU A 107 4.69 1.06 -4.78
N ARG A 108 4.65 0.77 -3.47
CA ARG A 108 5.72 0.06 -2.77
C ARG A 108 5.69 -1.43 -3.07
N ASN A 109 6.83 -2.07 -2.85
CA ASN A 109 6.92 -3.50 -2.72
C ASN A 109 6.17 -3.96 -1.47
N VAL A 110 5.91 -5.25 -1.38
CA VAL A 110 5.11 -5.82 -0.30
C VAL A 110 5.83 -6.96 0.40
N ILE A 111 5.81 -6.94 1.73
CA ILE A 111 6.24 -8.05 2.56
C ILE A 111 5.00 -8.83 2.97
N VAL A 112 4.97 -10.11 2.63
CA VAL A 112 3.90 -11.04 3.01
C VAL A 112 4.43 -12.01 4.04
N GLU A 113 3.72 -12.08 5.18
CA GLU A 113 4.02 -13.03 6.25
C GLU A 113 2.87 -14.03 6.35
N ILE A 114 3.13 -15.31 6.19
CA ILE A 114 2.16 -16.38 6.32
C ILE A 114 2.55 -17.21 7.54
N ARG A 115 1.62 -17.38 8.48
CA ARG A 115 1.84 -18.17 9.70
C ARG A 115 0.75 -19.21 9.86
N ALA A 116 1.14 -20.45 10.14
CA ALA A 116 0.24 -21.50 10.55
C ALA A 116 -0.46 -21.12 11.87
N GLY A 117 -1.78 -21.06 11.83
CA GLY A 117 -2.62 -20.80 13.00
C GLY A 117 -3.17 -22.10 13.60
N THR A 118 -4.49 -22.13 13.81
CA THR A 118 -5.15 -23.31 14.38
C THR A 118 -5.26 -24.45 13.36
N GLY A 119 -4.71 -25.62 13.65
CA GLY A 119 -4.80 -26.80 12.77
C GLY A 119 -3.53 -27.67 12.70
N GLY A 120 -2.48 -27.28 13.45
CA GLY A 120 -1.24 -28.07 13.52
C GLY A 120 -0.55 -28.23 12.17
N GLU A 121 -0.20 -29.47 11.79
CA GLU A 121 0.50 -29.78 10.53
C GLU A 121 -0.30 -29.39 9.29
N GLU A 122 -1.63 -29.54 9.31
CA GLU A 122 -2.49 -29.18 8.21
C GLU A 122 -2.45 -27.65 7.93
N ALA A 123 -2.43 -26.83 8.99
CA ALA A 123 -2.25 -25.39 8.84
C ALA A 123 -0.88 -25.05 8.23
N ALA A 124 0.16 -25.81 8.58
CA ALA A 124 1.49 -25.61 7.99
C ALA A 124 1.54 -26.01 6.51
N LEU A 125 0.89 -27.10 6.11
CA LEU A 125 0.76 -27.48 4.70
C LEU A 125 -0.02 -26.43 3.91
N PHE A 126 -1.13 -25.95 4.48
CA PHE A 126 -1.90 -24.88 3.82
C PHE A 126 -1.14 -23.55 3.73
N SER A 127 -0.25 -23.25 4.69
CA SER A 127 0.67 -22.09 4.56
C SER A 127 1.58 -22.21 3.34
N ASN A 128 2.05 -23.42 3.03
CA ASN A 128 2.83 -23.68 1.82
C ASN A 128 1.98 -23.53 0.55
N ASP A 129 0.72 -23.99 0.57
CA ASP A 129 -0.18 -23.81 -0.56
C ASP A 129 -0.47 -22.33 -0.85
N LEU A 130 -0.69 -21.51 0.20
CA LEU A 130 -0.86 -20.06 0.06
C LEU A 130 0.40 -19.38 -0.46
N PHE A 131 1.58 -19.77 0.03
CA PHE A 131 2.85 -19.25 -0.47
C PHE A 131 3.00 -19.54 -1.96
N ARG A 132 2.69 -20.77 -2.41
CA ARG A 132 2.70 -21.14 -3.81
C ARG A 132 1.71 -20.33 -4.65
N MET A 133 0.49 -20.16 -4.13
CA MET A 133 -0.56 -19.36 -4.78
C MET A 133 -0.11 -17.91 -5.02
N TYR A 134 0.43 -17.24 -3.99
CA TYR A 134 0.92 -15.87 -4.15
C TYR A 134 2.16 -15.77 -5.03
N SER A 135 3.06 -16.77 -4.98
CA SER A 135 4.24 -16.81 -5.84
C SER A 135 3.84 -16.91 -7.32
N ARG A 136 2.88 -17.77 -7.66
CA ARG A 136 2.37 -17.89 -9.04
C ARG A 136 1.65 -16.65 -9.52
N TYR A 137 0.84 -16.04 -8.65
CA TYR A 137 0.24 -14.75 -8.96
C TYR A 137 1.30 -13.67 -9.25
N ALA A 138 2.35 -13.61 -8.45
CA ALA A 138 3.45 -12.70 -8.68
C ALA A 138 4.18 -12.96 -10.01
N GLU A 139 4.43 -14.23 -10.34
CA GLU A 139 5.04 -14.64 -11.63
C GLU A 139 4.16 -14.18 -12.80
N GLU A 140 2.85 -14.37 -12.75
CA GLU A 140 1.91 -13.93 -13.78
C GLU A 140 1.96 -12.40 -14.00
N LYS A 141 2.15 -11.65 -12.91
CA LYS A 141 2.28 -10.18 -12.96
C LYS A 141 3.70 -9.71 -13.30
N ASN A 142 4.65 -10.61 -13.53
CA ASN A 142 6.08 -10.33 -13.72
C ASN A 142 6.69 -9.60 -12.52
N TRP A 143 6.28 -9.95 -11.30
CA TRP A 143 6.87 -9.49 -10.07
C TRP A 143 7.90 -10.49 -9.55
N ASN A 144 8.94 -9.99 -8.88
CA ASN A 144 9.97 -10.84 -8.29
C ASN A 144 9.57 -11.25 -6.87
N VAL A 145 9.78 -12.53 -6.53
CA VAL A 145 9.53 -13.08 -5.19
C VAL A 145 10.84 -13.48 -4.54
N GLU A 146 11.10 -12.97 -3.36
CA GLU A 146 12.30 -13.27 -2.56
C GLU A 146 11.90 -13.74 -1.17
N VAL A 147 12.31 -14.94 -0.78
CA VAL A 147 12.07 -15.48 0.57
C VAL A 147 13.07 -14.87 1.55
N LEU A 148 12.57 -14.10 2.51
CA LEU A 148 13.39 -13.45 3.54
C LEU A 148 13.65 -14.40 4.72
N SER A 149 12.65 -15.17 5.14
CA SER A 149 12.75 -16.11 6.24
C SER A 149 11.72 -17.23 6.10
N SER A 150 12.07 -18.43 6.51
CA SER A 150 11.14 -19.55 6.53
C SER A 150 11.42 -20.52 7.68
N SER A 151 10.36 -21.07 8.27
CA SER A 151 10.42 -22.13 9.27
C SER A 151 9.62 -23.33 8.78
N LEU A 152 10.32 -24.36 8.34
CA LEU A 152 9.71 -25.59 7.80
C LEU A 152 9.25 -26.52 8.93
N THR A 153 8.19 -27.29 8.64
CA THR A 153 7.79 -28.45 9.45
C THR A 153 8.33 -29.75 8.85
N GLY A 154 8.35 -30.83 9.65
CA GLY A 154 8.88 -32.13 9.21
C GLY A 154 8.16 -32.76 8.00
N LYS A 155 6.97 -32.28 7.62
CA LYS A 155 6.16 -32.77 6.49
C LYS A 155 6.09 -31.81 5.30
N GLY A 156 7.04 -30.86 5.19
CA GLY A 156 7.13 -29.95 4.05
C GLY A 156 6.19 -28.75 4.08
N GLY A 157 5.49 -28.52 5.20
CA GLY A 157 4.71 -27.29 5.42
C GLY A 157 5.55 -26.18 6.04
N PHE A 158 5.05 -24.95 6.02
CA PHE A 158 5.64 -23.81 6.70
C PHE A 158 4.90 -23.51 8.01
N LYS A 159 5.64 -23.53 9.13
CA LYS A 159 5.16 -22.93 10.37
C LYS A 159 5.03 -21.41 10.21
N GLU A 160 6.01 -20.83 9.51
CA GLU A 160 6.07 -19.43 9.15
C GLU A 160 6.89 -19.28 7.85
N VAL A 161 6.43 -18.42 6.96
CA VAL A 161 7.21 -17.96 5.81
C VAL A 161 7.00 -16.47 5.63
N ILE A 162 8.11 -15.74 5.44
CA ILE A 162 8.15 -14.29 5.20
C ILE A 162 8.86 -14.10 3.86
N PHE A 163 8.22 -13.42 2.95
CA PHE A 163 8.76 -13.16 1.62
C PHE A 163 8.40 -11.77 1.12
N ASN A 164 9.27 -11.22 0.30
CA ASN A 164 9.07 -9.94 -0.38
C ASN A 164 8.56 -10.19 -1.81
N ILE A 165 7.59 -9.41 -2.25
CA ILE A 165 7.13 -9.35 -3.63
C ILE A 165 7.45 -7.95 -4.15
N SER A 166 8.39 -7.87 -5.09
CA SER A 166 8.86 -6.63 -5.68
C SER A 166 8.30 -6.43 -7.08
N GLY A 167 7.55 -5.35 -7.27
CA GLY A 167 6.97 -5.01 -8.55
C GLY A 167 6.02 -3.83 -8.48
N LYS A 168 5.77 -3.21 -9.63
CA LYS A 168 4.92 -2.02 -9.71
C LYS A 168 3.49 -2.34 -9.26
N GLY A 169 3.04 -1.68 -8.18
CA GLY A 169 1.69 -1.82 -7.66
C GLY A 169 1.44 -3.12 -6.88
N ALA A 170 2.49 -3.85 -6.47
CA ALA A 170 2.35 -5.10 -5.74
C ALA A 170 1.57 -4.91 -4.43
N TYR A 171 1.89 -3.88 -3.64
CA TYR A 171 1.16 -3.59 -2.42
C TYR A 171 -0.31 -3.22 -2.70
N SER A 172 -0.60 -2.43 -3.74
CA SER A 172 -1.96 -2.00 -4.06
C SER A 172 -2.91 -3.18 -4.34
N LYS A 173 -2.39 -4.24 -4.96
CA LYS A 173 -3.16 -5.47 -5.27
C LYS A 173 -3.29 -6.37 -4.05
N LEU A 174 -2.25 -6.54 -3.26
CA LEU A 174 -2.21 -7.53 -2.18
C LEU A 174 -2.62 -6.98 -0.80
N LYS A 175 -2.74 -5.67 -0.60
CA LYS A 175 -3.04 -5.04 0.70
C LYS A 175 -4.32 -5.56 1.36
N TYR A 176 -5.28 -6.08 0.59
CA TYR A 176 -6.51 -6.64 1.11
C TYR A 176 -6.46 -8.15 1.38
N GLU A 177 -5.30 -8.79 1.17
CA GLU A 177 -5.10 -10.21 1.48
C GLU A 177 -4.76 -10.46 2.95
N GLY A 178 -4.48 -9.41 3.74
CA GLY A 178 -4.20 -9.53 5.17
C GLY A 178 -5.41 -10.00 5.98
N GLY A 179 -5.23 -11.07 6.77
CA GLY A 179 -6.26 -11.62 7.64
C GLY A 179 -6.13 -13.12 7.87
N THR A 180 -7.19 -13.72 8.42
CA THR A 180 -7.25 -15.17 8.68
C THR A 180 -7.89 -15.89 7.51
N HIS A 181 -7.16 -16.83 6.91
CA HIS A 181 -7.58 -17.71 5.82
C HIS A 181 -7.94 -19.08 6.38
N ARG A 182 -9.14 -19.56 6.12
CA ARG A 182 -9.66 -20.84 6.60
C ARG A 182 -9.70 -21.87 5.48
N VAL A 183 -9.12 -23.04 5.71
CA VAL A 183 -9.22 -24.17 4.79
C VAL A 183 -10.11 -25.27 5.34
N GLN A 184 -10.88 -25.90 4.48
CA GLN A 184 -11.70 -27.08 4.75
C GLN A 184 -11.36 -28.14 3.70
N ARG A 185 -10.59 -29.16 4.13
CA ARG A 185 -10.24 -30.32 3.28
C ARG A 185 -9.97 -31.55 4.14
N VAL A 186 -9.90 -32.71 3.51
CA VAL A 186 -9.34 -33.90 4.12
C VAL A 186 -7.83 -33.77 4.05
N PRO A 187 -7.09 -33.67 5.19
CA PRO A 187 -5.65 -33.57 5.16
C PRO A 187 -5.00 -34.84 4.61
N ASP A 188 -3.83 -34.73 3.99
CA ASP A 188 -3.01 -35.90 3.60
C ASP A 188 -2.59 -36.76 4.81
N THR A 189 -2.65 -36.20 6.00
CA THR A 189 -2.33 -36.85 7.27
C THR A 189 -3.51 -37.56 7.92
N GLU A 190 -4.73 -37.44 7.37
CA GLU A 190 -5.95 -38.03 7.90
C GLU A 190 -6.26 -39.37 7.25
N SER A 191 -6.27 -40.42 8.08
CA SER A 191 -6.52 -41.82 7.64
C SER A 191 -8.00 -42.20 7.50
N GLN A 192 -8.91 -41.44 8.14
CA GLN A 192 -10.34 -41.77 8.21
C GLN A 192 -11.21 -40.92 7.25
N GLY A 193 -10.59 -40.11 6.39
CA GLY A 193 -11.30 -39.28 5.41
C GLY A 193 -12.14 -38.13 5.99
N ARG A 194 -11.89 -37.72 7.24
CA ARG A 194 -12.61 -36.64 7.89
C ARG A 194 -12.16 -35.27 7.37
N ILE A 195 -13.12 -34.39 7.09
CA ILE A 195 -12.84 -33.01 6.73
C ILE A 195 -12.35 -32.25 7.97
N HIS A 196 -11.13 -31.73 7.89
CA HIS A 196 -10.59 -30.85 8.92
C HIS A 196 -10.79 -29.37 8.52
N THR A 197 -10.89 -28.53 9.53
CA THR A 197 -10.93 -27.08 9.37
C THR A 197 -9.68 -26.50 10.03
N SER A 198 -8.81 -25.94 9.22
CA SER A 198 -7.57 -25.28 9.67
C SER A 198 -7.58 -23.80 9.30
N ALA A 199 -6.76 -23.03 10.00
CA ALA A 199 -6.64 -21.59 9.76
C ALA A 199 -5.16 -21.20 9.68
N VAL A 200 -4.90 -20.26 8.78
CA VAL A 200 -3.60 -19.64 8.55
C VAL A 200 -3.78 -18.11 8.57
N THR A 201 -2.85 -17.41 9.15
CA THR A 201 -2.86 -15.95 9.17
C THR A 201 -1.89 -15.41 8.12
N VAL A 202 -2.36 -14.42 7.38
CA VAL A 202 -1.58 -13.68 6.39
C VAL A 202 -1.49 -12.24 6.85
N ALA A 203 -0.29 -11.68 6.94
CA ALA A 203 -0.07 -10.25 7.11
C ALA A 203 0.58 -9.69 5.85
N VAL A 204 0.09 -8.56 5.39
CA VAL A 204 0.55 -7.88 4.18
C VAL A 204 0.98 -6.47 4.56
N LEU A 205 2.28 -6.21 4.49
CA LEU A 205 2.89 -4.97 4.94
C LEU A 205 3.63 -4.30 3.78
N PRO A 206 3.60 -2.96 3.64
CA PRO A 206 4.41 -2.28 2.66
C PRO A 206 5.89 -2.38 3.05
N GLU A 207 6.76 -2.58 2.06
CA GLU A 207 8.20 -2.49 2.29
C GLU A 207 8.56 -1.06 2.69
N VAL A 208 9.36 -0.94 3.75
CA VAL A 208 9.80 0.36 4.27
C VAL A 208 11.16 0.69 3.68
N GLU A 209 11.29 1.86 3.09
CA GLU A 209 12.58 2.39 2.64
C GLU A 209 13.47 2.71 3.84
N GLU A 210 14.78 2.61 3.66
CA GLU A 210 15.74 3.03 4.68
C GLU A 210 15.54 4.50 5.02
N VAL A 211 15.42 4.79 6.31
CA VAL A 211 15.21 6.16 6.81
C VAL A 211 16.52 6.93 6.75
N ASP A 212 16.70 7.80 5.78
CA ASP A 212 17.83 8.73 5.74
C ASP A 212 17.52 9.97 6.62
N ILE A 213 18.12 10.00 7.83
CA ILE A 213 17.89 11.10 8.78
C ILE A 213 18.76 12.30 8.40
N LYS A 214 18.13 13.31 7.85
CA LYS A 214 18.71 14.63 7.61
C LYS A 214 18.47 15.52 8.82
N ILE A 215 19.51 15.72 9.65
CA ILE A 215 19.43 16.63 10.79
C ILE A 215 19.66 18.05 10.27
N ASN A 216 18.64 18.92 10.43
CA ASN A 216 18.81 20.34 10.16
C ASN A 216 19.59 20.96 11.34
N PRO A 217 20.72 21.62 11.10
CA PRO A 217 21.49 22.28 12.15
C PRO A 217 20.69 23.32 12.97
N ALA A 218 19.67 23.93 12.39
CA ALA A 218 18.81 24.89 13.07
C ALA A 218 17.95 24.24 14.17
N ASP A 219 17.68 22.95 14.09
CA ASP A 219 16.86 22.20 15.05
C ASP A 219 17.71 21.66 16.23
N VAL A 220 19.03 21.91 16.23
CA VAL A 220 19.93 21.45 17.27
C VAL A 220 20.39 22.61 18.13
N LYS A 221 19.94 22.66 19.38
CA LYS A 221 20.43 23.59 20.38
C LYS A 221 21.74 23.07 20.94
N LEU A 222 22.78 23.90 20.88
CA LEU A 222 24.10 23.63 21.43
C LEU A 222 24.29 24.42 22.73
N ASP A 223 24.51 23.74 23.84
CA ASP A 223 24.93 24.31 25.10
C ASP A 223 26.33 23.81 25.44
N VAL A 224 27.20 24.70 25.88
CA VAL A 224 28.55 24.37 26.33
C VAL A 224 28.72 24.62 27.81
N TYR A 225 29.48 23.77 28.48
CA TYR A 225 29.69 23.87 29.92
C TYR A 225 30.99 23.24 30.34
N ARG A 226 31.40 23.43 31.60
CA ARG A 226 32.62 22.84 32.12
C ARG A 226 32.48 21.35 32.32
N SER A 227 33.49 20.58 31.89
CA SER A 227 33.48 19.13 32.13
C SER A 227 33.61 18.82 33.63
N SER A 228 32.95 17.75 34.07
CA SER A 228 33.00 17.26 35.44
C SER A 228 33.91 16.04 35.50
N GLY A 229 34.80 15.96 36.49
CA GLY A 229 35.67 14.79 36.71
C GLY A 229 36.97 15.14 37.41
N PRO A 230 37.78 14.13 37.79
CA PRO A 230 39.10 14.35 38.36
C PRO A 230 40.01 14.93 37.28
N GLY A 231 40.49 16.18 37.46
CA GLY A 231 41.35 16.85 36.48
C GLY A 231 41.96 18.12 37.03
N GLY A 232 43.02 18.59 36.36
CA GLY A 232 43.73 19.82 36.70
C GLY A 232 43.02 21.09 36.17
N GLN A 233 43.73 22.20 36.06
CA GLN A 233 43.20 23.52 35.69
C GLN A 233 42.39 23.52 34.37
N SER A 234 42.75 22.65 33.39
CA SER A 234 42.07 22.59 32.11
C SER A 234 40.61 22.09 32.23
N VAL A 235 40.31 21.20 33.17
CA VAL A 235 38.90 20.67 33.39
C VAL A 235 38.05 21.70 34.10
N ASN A 236 38.65 22.49 34.99
CA ASN A 236 37.92 23.44 35.84
C ASN A 236 37.73 24.84 35.22
N THR A 237 38.50 25.18 34.19
CA THR A 237 38.50 26.54 33.60
C THR A 237 37.96 26.58 32.16
N THR A 238 37.96 25.44 31.42
CA THR A 238 37.60 25.44 30.00
C THR A 238 36.24 24.82 29.79
N ASP A 239 35.34 25.50 29.06
CA ASP A 239 34.02 24.99 28.67
C ASP A 239 34.17 24.00 27.50
N SER A 240 34.69 22.80 27.80
CA SER A 240 34.94 21.74 26.80
C SER A 240 33.78 20.75 26.62
N ALA A 241 32.91 20.62 27.61
CA ALA A 241 31.75 19.74 27.55
C ALA A 241 30.66 20.34 26.70
N VAL A 242 29.97 19.48 25.94
CA VAL A 242 28.92 19.86 24.99
C VAL A 242 27.65 19.12 25.32
N ARG A 243 26.53 19.85 25.30
CA ARG A 243 25.17 19.31 25.35
C ARG A 243 24.46 19.70 24.07
N LEU A 244 23.97 18.70 23.32
CA LEU A 244 23.11 18.91 22.18
C LEU A 244 21.70 18.53 22.56
N THR A 245 20.75 19.43 22.30
CA THR A 245 19.32 19.16 22.45
C THR A 245 18.65 19.28 21.09
N TYR A 246 18.07 18.18 20.61
CA TYR A 246 17.30 18.21 19.38
C TYR A 246 15.87 18.67 19.68
N ILE A 247 15.54 19.88 19.22
CA ILE A 247 14.32 20.60 19.61
C ILE A 247 13.04 19.82 19.29
N PRO A 248 12.87 19.18 18.10
CA PRO A 248 11.60 18.53 17.75
C PRO A 248 11.23 17.32 18.61
N THR A 249 12.23 16.56 19.10
CA THR A 249 11.99 15.35 19.91
C THR A 249 12.40 15.50 21.37
N GLY A 250 13.13 16.57 21.70
CA GLY A 250 13.64 16.80 23.07
C GLY A 250 14.82 15.87 23.44
N ILE A 251 15.39 15.11 22.50
CA ILE A 251 16.51 14.22 22.78
C ILE A 251 17.74 15.03 23.16
N VAL A 252 18.35 14.69 24.30
CA VAL A 252 19.54 15.34 24.83
C VAL A 252 20.72 14.38 24.75
N VAL A 253 21.83 14.86 24.23
CA VAL A 253 23.12 14.15 24.19
C VAL A 253 24.19 15.02 24.80
N THR A 254 24.95 14.48 25.74
CA THR A 254 26.09 15.15 26.36
C THR A 254 27.37 14.41 26.01
N CYS A 255 28.45 15.15 25.75
CA CYS A 255 29.77 14.60 25.50
C CYS A 255 30.84 15.48 26.16
N GLN A 256 31.72 14.85 26.97
CA GLN A 256 32.79 15.52 27.68
C GLN A 256 34.12 14.73 27.66
N ASP A 257 34.25 13.76 26.74
CA ASP A 257 35.37 12.80 26.71
C ASP A 257 36.67 13.41 26.27
N GLU A 258 36.62 14.43 25.42
CA GLU A 258 37.80 15.04 24.81
C GLU A 258 38.07 16.43 25.43
N LYS A 259 39.37 16.83 25.36
CA LYS A 259 39.77 18.17 25.78
C LYS A 259 39.30 19.29 24.84
N SER A 260 38.94 18.93 23.60
CA SER A 260 38.49 19.85 22.56
C SER A 260 36.97 19.89 22.45
N GLN A 261 36.39 21.07 22.62
CA GLN A 261 34.95 21.31 22.43
C GLN A 261 34.46 20.87 21.02
N HIS A 262 35.26 21.14 19.98
CA HIS A 262 34.89 20.75 18.61
C HIS A 262 34.83 19.22 18.44
N LYS A 263 35.77 18.47 19.01
CA LYS A 263 35.73 17.01 18.99
C LYS A 263 34.54 16.46 19.79
N ASN A 264 34.22 17.05 20.94
CA ASN A 264 33.05 16.67 21.73
C ASN A 264 31.74 16.97 20.97
N ARG A 265 31.66 18.09 20.24
CA ARG A 265 30.52 18.42 19.38
C ARG A 265 30.34 17.41 18.25
N GLU A 266 31.42 17.03 17.57
CA GLU A 266 31.34 16.01 16.51
C GLU A 266 30.93 14.65 17.03
N LYS A 267 31.48 14.21 18.17
CA LYS A 267 31.05 12.97 18.84
C LYS A 267 29.58 13.04 19.27
N ALA A 268 29.18 14.12 19.92
CA ALA A 268 27.80 14.31 20.35
C ALA A 268 26.83 14.30 19.15
N MET A 269 27.22 14.87 18.00
CA MET A 269 26.43 14.87 16.79
C MET A 269 26.29 13.44 16.18
N LYS A 270 27.36 12.64 16.23
CA LYS A 270 27.29 11.23 15.82
C LYS A 270 26.34 10.42 16.72
N VAL A 271 26.44 10.62 18.04
CA VAL A 271 25.55 9.95 19.01
C VAL A 271 24.11 10.42 18.85
N LEU A 272 23.89 11.72 18.60
CA LEU A 272 22.55 12.26 18.34
C LEU A 272 21.93 11.61 17.10
N ARG A 273 22.69 11.49 16.01
CA ARG A 273 22.22 10.84 14.77
C ARG A 273 21.86 9.38 15.02
N ALA A 274 22.67 8.63 15.76
CA ALA A 274 22.38 7.24 16.10
C ALA A 274 21.10 7.13 16.94
N ARG A 275 20.92 7.98 17.97
CA ARG A 275 19.72 7.97 18.80
C ARG A 275 18.44 8.34 18.03
N LEU A 276 18.54 9.29 17.11
CA LEU A 276 17.40 9.66 16.25
C LEU A 276 17.05 8.51 15.30
N TYR A 277 18.07 7.81 14.78
CA TYR A 277 17.85 6.62 13.94
C TYR A 277 17.14 5.51 14.72
N ASP A 278 17.64 5.21 15.91
CA ASP A 278 17.03 4.18 16.78
C ASP A 278 15.58 4.53 17.16
N GLU A 279 15.31 5.80 17.44
CA GLU A 279 13.98 6.28 17.80
C GLU A 279 13.01 6.17 16.61
N GLU A 280 13.44 6.55 15.42
CA GLU A 280 12.62 6.47 14.21
C GLU A 280 12.38 5.02 13.80
N GLN A 281 13.43 4.19 13.87
CA GLN A 281 13.31 2.75 13.63
C GLN A 281 12.35 2.08 14.61
N ARG A 282 12.39 2.46 15.90
CA ARG A 282 11.46 1.97 16.91
C ARG A 282 10.02 2.35 16.59
N LYS A 283 9.76 3.61 16.22
CA LYS A 283 8.41 4.05 15.82
C LYS A 283 7.88 3.28 14.61
N HIS A 284 8.73 3.06 13.61
CA HIS A 284 8.36 2.24 12.45
C HIS A 284 8.05 0.80 12.83
N GLN A 285 8.87 0.18 13.67
CA GLN A 285 8.62 -1.18 14.14
C GLN A 285 7.33 -1.29 14.95
N GLU A 286 7.04 -0.33 15.82
CA GLU A 286 5.80 -0.26 16.59
C GLU A 286 4.58 -0.10 15.67
N ALA A 287 4.65 0.77 14.66
CA ALA A 287 3.59 0.95 13.67
C ALA A 287 3.34 -0.33 12.87
N MET A 288 4.39 -0.97 12.34
CA MET A 288 4.27 -2.24 11.62
C MET A 288 3.74 -3.37 12.51
N ALA A 289 4.18 -3.44 13.78
CA ALA A 289 3.68 -4.43 14.73
C ALA A 289 2.18 -4.23 15.03
N SER A 290 1.74 -2.96 15.16
CA SER A 290 0.34 -2.62 15.32
C SER A 290 -0.49 -3.00 14.10
N GLU A 291 -0.03 -2.66 12.89
CA GLU A 291 -0.71 -3.01 11.63
C GLU A 291 -0.81 -4.53 11.44
N ARG A 292 0.30 -5.27 11.68
CA ARG A 292 0.31 -6.73 11.70
C ARG A 292 -0.71 -7.31 12.67
N LYS A 293 -0.76 -6.77 13.90
CA LYS A 293 -1.70 -7.22 14.93
C LYS A 293 -3.16 -6.99 14.53
N GLN A 294 -3.45 -5.88 13.88
CA GLN A 294 -4.79 -5.58 13.38
C GLN A 294 -5.22 -6.56 12.27
N GLN A 295 -4.31 -6.89 11.33
CA GLN A 295 -4.60 -7.82 10.24
C GLN A 295 -4.77 -9.27 10.73
N VAL A 296 -3.87 -9.73 11.59
CA VAL A 296 -3.84 -11.13 12.08
C VAL A 296 -4.91 -11.39 13.14
N GLY A 297 -5.26 -10.37 13.94
CA GLY A 297 -6.21 -10.51 15.04
C GLY A 297 -5.76 -11.58 16.03
N THR A 298 -6.68 -12.48 16.43
CA THR A 298 -6.40 -13.64 17.31
C THR A 298 -5.91 -14.86 16.56
N GLY A 299 -5.95 -14.88 15.23
CA GLY A 299 -5.67 -16.07 14.42
C GLY A 299 -6.69 -17.22 14.57
N ASP A 300 -7.84 -16.95 15.18
CA ASP A 300 -8.90 -17.95 15.36
C ASP A 300 -9.69 -18.13 14.04
N ARG A 301 -10.21 -19.35 13.84
CA ARG A 301 -11.04 -19.73 12.68
C ARG A 301 -12.32 -18.88 12.54
N SER A 302 -12.81 -18.30 13.64
CA SER A 302 -14.00 -17.42 13.65
C SER A 302 -13.74 -16.08 12.96
N GLY A 303 -12.55 -15.51 13.09
CA GLY A 303 -12.15 -14.24 12.50
C GLY A 303 -11.75 -14.30 11.02
N ARG A 304 -12.16 -15.34 10.32
CA ARG A 304 -11.80 -15.58 8.92
C ARG A 304 -12.26 -14.50 7.97
N ILE A 305 -11.38 -14.07 7.08
CA ILE A 305 -11.73 -13.21 5.95
C ILE A 305 -12.14 -14.05 4.74
N ARG A 306 -11.50 -15.23 4.54
CA ARG A 306 -11.74 -16.09 3.37
C ARG A 306 -11.78 -17.56 3.76
N THR A 307 -12.62 -18.33 3.05
CA THR A 307 -12.72 -19.79 3.21
C THR A 307 -12.44 -20.50 1.90
N TYR A 308 -11.56 -21.47 1.95
CA TYR A 308 -11.15 -22.37 0.87
C TYR A 308 -11.79 -23.75 1.17
N ASN A 309 -12.84 -24.13 0.43
CA ASN A 309 -13.59 -25.36 0.61
C ASN A 309 -13.28 -26.31 -0.53
N TYR A 310 -12.38 -27.25 -0.30
CA TYR A 310 -11.93 -28.22 -1.30
C TYR A 310 -13.04 -29.22 -1.71
N PRO A 311 -13.82 -29.82 -0.79
CA PRO A 311 -14.89 -30.72 -1.15
C PRO A 311 -15.97 -30.10 -2.07
N GLN A 312 -16.15 -28.79 -2.01
CA GLN A 312 -17.12 -28.06 -2.85
C GLN A 312 -16.46 -27.27 -3.98
N GLU A 313 -15.13 -27.39 -4.12
CA GLU A 313 -14.32 -26.63 -5.09
C GLU A 313 -14.62 -25.12 -5.09
N ARG A 314 -14.89 -24.59 -3.88
CA ARG A 314 -15.42 -23.25 -3.66
C ARG A 314 -14.51 -22.41 -2.81
N ILE A 315 -14.34 -21.14 -3.21
CA ILE A 315 -13.72 -20.10 -2.40
C ILE A 315 -14.76 -19.02 -2.06
N THR A 316 -14.77 -18.56 -0.81
CA THR A 316 -15.71 -17.52 -0.36
C THR A 316 -14.97 -16.45 0.41
N ASP A 317 -15.00 -15.19 -0.06
CA ASP A 317 -14.55 -14.03 0.71
C ASP A 317 -15.74 -13.46 1.50
N HIS A 318 -15.62 -13.52 2.83
CA HIS A 318 -16.74 -13.17 3.73
C HIS A 318 -16.93 -11.66 3.89
N ARG A 319 -15.93 -10.85 3.55
CA ARG A 319 -16.01 -9.38 3.65
C ARG A 319 -16.98 -8.78 2.64
N ILE A 320 -17.04 -9.38 1.46
CA ILE A 320 -17.87 -8.91 0.34
C ILE A 320 -18.94 -9.93 -0.09
N GLY A 321 -19.00 -11.10 0.57
CA GLY A 321 -19.93 -12.17 0.21
C GLY A 321 -19.64 -12.84 -1.14
N LEU A 322 -18.48 -12.60 -1.75
CA LEU A 322 -18.12 -13.18 -3.04
C LEU A 322 -17.87 -14.68 -2.90
N THR A 323 -18.51 -15.47 -3.77
CA THR A 323 -18.31 -16.91 -3.83
C THR A 323 -18.00 -17.34 -5.26
N LEU A 324 -16.86 -18.03 -5.44
CA LEU A 324 -16.38 -18.52 -6.72
C LEU A 324 -16.23 -20.06 -6.66
N HIS A 325 -16.67 -20.76 -7.71
CA HIS A 325 -16.51 -22.20 -7.88
C HIS A 325 -15.34 -22.53 -8.83
N LYS A 326 -14.15 -22.01 -8.48
CA LYS A 326 -12.90 -22.21 -9.24
C LYS A 326 -11.68 -22.25 -8.31
N LEU A 327 -11.83 -22.97 -7.18
CA LEU A 327 -10.81 -23.05 -6.16
C LEU A 327 -9.43 -23.50 -6.72
N SER A 328 -9.40 -24.50 -7.58
CA SER A 328 -8.18 -25.01 -8.21
C SER A 328 -7.43 -23.92 -8.98
N PHE A 329 -8.12 -23.12 -9.78
CA PHE A 329 -7.51 -22.02 -10.53
C PHE A 329 -6.95 -20.94 -9.60
N VAL A 330 -7.71 -20.60 -8.55
CA VAL A 330 -7.25 -19.61 -7.54
C VAL A 330 -5.98 -20.09 -6.85
N MET A 331 -5.89 -21.39 -6.49
CA MET A 331 -4.68 -21.95 -5.88
C MET A 331 -3.48 -22.02 -6.85
N GLU A 332 -3.73 -21.92 -8.14
CA GLU A 332 -2.71 -21.80 -9.19
C GLU A 332 -2.35 -20.35 -9.53
N GLY A 333 -2.94 -19.35 -8.83
CA GLY A 333 -2.58 -17.93 -8.93
C GLY A 333 -3.63 -17.02 -9.58
N ASP A 334 -4.78 -17.54 -10.08
CA ASP A 334 -5.86 -16.71 -10.65
C ASP A 334 -6.62 -15.93 -9.53
N LEU A 335 -6.00 -14.84 -9.07
CA LEU A 335 -6.54 -14.02 -7.97
C LEU A 335 -7.22 -12.73 -8.43
N ASP A 336 -7.12 -12.34 -9.70
CA ASP A 336 -7.56 -11.02 -10.17
C ASP A 336 -9.02 -10.73 -9.85
N GLU A 337 -9.94 -11.67 -10.10
CA GLU A 337 -11.36 -11.47 -9.85
C GLU A 337 -11.65 -11.15 -8.37
N ILE A 338 -10.96 -11.82 -7.45
CA ILE A 338 -11.12 -11.60 -6.02
C ILE A 338 -10.51 -10.24 -5.62
N ILE A 339 -9.30 -9.96 -6.09
CA ILE A 339 -8.55 -8.74 -5.78
C ILE A 339 -9.29 -7.51 -6.32
N ASP A 340 -9.79 -7.57 -7.54
CA ASP A 340 -10.49 -6.46 -8.18
C ASP A 340 -11.84 -6.20 -7.49
N ALA A 341 -12.58 -7.25 -7.12
CA ALA A 341 -13.82 -7.12 -6.35
C ALA A 341 -13.58 -6.50 -4.96
N LEU A 342 -12.53 -6.91 -4.27
CA LEU A 342 -12.13 -6.34 -2.98
C LEU A 342 -11.70 -4.87 -3.13
N THR A 343 -10.90 -4.57 -4.13
CA THR A 343 -10.45 -3.21 -4.41
C THR A 343 -11.64 -2.29 -4.66
N LEU A 344 -12.58 -2.71 -5.51
CA LEU A 344 -13.80 -1.95 -5.80
C LEU A 344 -14.65 -1.74 -4.54
N TYR A 345 -14.81 -2.78 -3.72
CA TYR A 345 -15.58 -2.70 -2.48
C TYR A 345 -14.98 -1.67 -1.52
N PHE A 346 -13.69 -1.77 -1.20
CA PHE A 346 -13.04 -0.85 -0.26
C PHE A 346 -12.93 0.58 -0.81
N GLN A 347 -12.74 0.75 -2.12
CA GLN A 347 -12.79 2.06 -2.75
C GLN A 347 -14.20 2.67 -2.64
N THR A 348 -15.25 1.86 -2.83
CA THR A 348 -16.65 2.32 -2.70
C THR A 348 -16.97 2.71 -1.25
N GLN A 349 -16.47 1.96 -0.27
CA GLN A 349 -16.62 2.31 1.15
C GLN A 349 -15.92 3.63 1.48
N ALA A 350 -14.70 3.82 1.01
CA ALA A 350 -13.96 5.07 1.18
C ALA A 350 -14.68 6.29 0.57
N LEU A 351 -15.43 6.10 -0.53
CA LEU A 351 -16.27 7.15 -1.13
C LEU A 351 -17.48 7.52 -0.27
N LYS A 352 -18.03 6.56 0.47
CA LYS A 352 -19.18 6.79 1.35
C LYS A 352 -18.81 7.44 2.67
N GLY A 353 -17.51 7.51 3.01
CA GLY A 353 -17.02 8.09 4.25
C GLY A 353 -17.20 7.17 5.47
N GLU A 354 -17.33 5.88 5.22
CA GLU A 354 -17.42 4.83 6.23
C GLU A 354 -16.07 4.17 6.50
#